data_0338125bb649a193aba6a7f313bf501b
#
_entry.id   0338125bb649a193aba6a7f313bf501b
#
_cell.length_a   1.000
_cell.length_b   1.000
_cell.length_c   1.000
_cell.angle_alpha   90.00
_cell.angle_beta   90.00
_cell.angle_gamma   90.00
#
_symmetry.space_group_name_H-M   'P 1'
#
loop_
_entity.id
_entity.type
_entity.pdbx_description
1 polymer ?
#
loop_
_entity_poly.entity_id
_entity_poly.type
_entity_poly.pdbx_seq_one_letter_code
_entity_poly.pdbx_strand_id
1 'polypeptide(L)'
;MFRQIAKRAMTTRGQKACLVIDHLVEALGNDPSSSLRRALILNDIDQHPGTTQTEIMTRLGIDKSSMNREIEWLFNYGCVMRQESEEDGRAKPLEICGYSKRAFDSALDYFAGNHENLKKFLEGVTKILKQEKPSLRDARIIATLYEKGSATKAQVMDNLYNGPATTDNRAYKKLVDEGIIKE
;
A
#
# COMPACT_ATOMS: atom_id res chain seq x y z
N MET A 1 10.66 -17.37 -16.99
CA MET A 1 9.42 -17.69 -16.28
C MET A 1 9.65 -18.67 -15.10
N PHE A 2 10.24 -19.85 -15.28
CA PHE A 2 10.48 -20.83 -14.20
C PHE A 2 11.36 -20.35 -13.03
N ARG A 3 12.41 -19.55 -13.28
CA ARG A 3 13.27 -18.98 -12.21
C ARG A 3 12.54 -18.00 -11.28
N GLN A 4 11.56 -17.27 -11.77
CA GLN A 4 10.76 -16.33 -10.98
C GLN A 4 9.76 -17.05 -10.07
N ILE A 5 9.15 -18.14 -10.56
CA ILE A 5 8.22 -18.98 -9.80
C ILE A 5 8.97 -19.71 -8.67
N ALA A 6 10.14 -20.27 -8.95
CA ALA A 6 10.97 -20.94 -7.93
C ALA A 6 11.45 -19.97 -6.83
N LYS A 7 11.83 -18.72 -7.19
CA LYS A 7 12.24 -17.71 -6.23
C LYS A 7 11.09 -17.25 -5.32
N ARG A 8 9.84 -17.20 -5.84
CA ARG A 8 8.64 -16.89 -5.05
C ARG A 8 8.25 -18.01 -4.07
N ALA A 9 8.43 -19.26 -4.46
CA ALA A 9 8.10 -20.41 -3.61
C ALA A 9 9.01 -20.55 -2.36
N MET A 10 10.22 -19.96 -2.38
CA MET A 10 11.19 -19.98 -1.27
C MET A 10 11.16 -18.72 -0.40
N THR A 11 10.28 -17.75 -0.69
CA THR A 11 10.22 -16.48 0.03
C THR A 11 9.51 -16.66 1.38
N THR A 12 10.13 -16.26 2.48
CA THR A 12 9.50 -16.29 3.80
C THR A 12 8.29 -15.35 3.86
N ARG A 13 7.40 -15.55 4.86
CA ARG A 13 6.23 -14.66 5.05
C ARG A 13 6.66 -13.20 5.26
N GLY A 14 7.76 -12.97 6.00
CA GLY A 14 8.30 -11.62 6.24
C GLY A 14 8.85 -10.99 4.97
N GLN A 15 9.65 -11.72 4.19
CA GLN A 15 10.15 -11.27 2.90
C GLN A 15 9.01 -10.96 1.92
N LYS A 16 7.98 -11.81 1.88
CA LYS A 16 6.77 -11.56 1.10
C LYS A 16 6.12 -10.24 1.49
N ALA A 17 5.92 -10.00 2.79
CA ALA A 17 5.33 -8.75 3.28
C ALA A 17 6.16 -7.53 2.87
N CYS A 18 7.49 -7.58 2.99
CA CYS A 18 8.38 -6.52 2.55
C CYS A 18 8.22 -6.22 1.05
N LEU A 19 8.25 -7.24 0.20
CA LEU A 19 8.16 -7.10 -1.25
C LEU A 19 6.79 -6.58 -1.69
N VAL A 20 5.71 -7.03 -1.06
CA VAL A 20 4.36 -6.50 -1.31
C VAL A 20 4.30 -5.00 -1.01
N ILE A 21 4.83 -4.59 0.15
CA ILE A 21 4.84 -3.17 0.54
C ILE A 21 5.71 -2.35 -0.42
N ASP A 22 6.87 -2.85 -0.83
CA ASP A 22 7.76 -2.16 -1.78
C ASP A 22 7.08 -1.93 -3.13
N HIS A 23 6.36 -2.92 -3.67
CA HIS A 23 5.57 -2.75 -4.90
C HIS A 23 4.38 -1.79 -4.71
N LEU A 24 3.75 -1.76 -3.54
CA LEU A 24 2.70 -0.79 -3.25
C LEU A 24 3.25 0.64 -3.13
N VAL A 25 4.45 0.83 -2.59
CA VAL A 25 5.13 2.14 -2.62
C VAL A 25 5.38 2.58 -4.05
N GLU A 26 5.87 1.69 -4.91
CA GLU A 26 6.07 1.95 -6.33
C GLU A 26 4.75 2.31 -7.03
N ALA A 27 3.67 1.56 -6.78
CA ALA A 27 2.34 1.81 -7.33
C ALA A 27 1.75 3.15 -6.88
N LEU A 28 2.17 3.66 -5.73
CA LEU A 28 1.75 4.93 -5.14
C LEU A 28 2.79 6.04 -5.35
N GLY A 29 3.40 6.10 -6.53
CA GLY A 29 4.27 7.19 -6.96
C GLY A 29 5.62 7.22 -6.26
N ASN A 30 6.14 6.08 -5.79
CA ASN A 30 7.37 5.96 -5.01
C ASN A 30 7.37 6.78 -3.71
N ASP A 31 6.18 7.00 -3.13
CA ASP A 31 6.03 7.70 -1.85
C ASP A 31 5.79 6.73 -0.70
N PRO A 32 6.81 6.38 0.10
CA PRO A 32 6.65 5.51 1.25
C PRO A 32 5.82 6.14 2.39
N SER A 33 5.59 7.46 2.35
CA SER A 33 4.70 8.15 3.29
C SER A 33 3.22 7.99 2.92
N SER A 34 2.94 7.39 1.77
CA SER A 34 1.58 7.10 1.33
C SER A 34 0.86 6.17 2.31
N SER A 35 -0.44 6.38 2.50
CA SER A 35 -1.23 5.61 3.48
C SER A 35 -1.63 4.23 2.95
N LEU A 36 -1.77 3.26 3.86
CA LEU A 36 -2.36 1.95 3.54
C LEU A 36 -3.79 2.07 2.98
N ARG A 37 -4.52 3.14 3.35
CA ARG A 37 -5.85 3.44 2.80
C ARG A 37 -5.80 3.65 1.29
N ARG A 38 -4.76 4.32 0.76
CA ARG A 38 -4.59 4.50 -0.70
C ARG A 38 -4.36 3.18 -1.42
N ALA A 39 -3.59 2.28 -0.81
CA ALA A 39 -3.41 0.93 -1.35
C ALA A 39 -4.72 0.14 -1.37
N LEU A 40 -5.58 0.28 -0.36
CA LEU A 40 -6.92 -0.31 -0.35
C LEU A 40 -7.82 0.28 -1.44
N ILE A 41 -7.73 1.60 -1.69
CA ILE A 41 -8.48 2.25 -2.78
C ILE A 41 -8.02 1.71 -4.15
N LEU A 42 -6.70 1.59 -4.39
CA LEU A 42 -6.20 0.97 -5.63
C LEU A 42 -6.70 -0.47 -5.79
N ASN A 43 -6.68 -1.25 -4.70
CA ASN A 43 -7.19 -2.63 -4.73
C ASN A 43 -8.69 -2.69 -5.09
N ASP A 44 -9.48 -1.75 -4.58
CA ASP A 44 -10.91 -1.68 -4.88
C ASP A 44 -11.18 -1.26 -6.34
N ILE A 45 -10.42 -0.29 -6.87
CA ILE A 45 -10.52 0.14 -8.27
C ILE A 45 -10.17 -1.02 -9.19
N ASP A 46 -9.09 -1.76 -8.91
CA ASP A 46 -8.66 -2.87 -9.75
C ASP A 46 -9.62 -4.06 -9.72
N GLN A 47 -10.21 -4.33 -8.56
CA GLN A 47 -11.20 -5.40 -8.38
C GLN A 47 -12.53 -5.10 -9.09
N HIS A 48 -12.88 -3.82 -9.26
CA HIS A 48 -14.17 -3.37 -9.81
C HIS A 48 -13.96 -2.39 -10.97
N PRO A 49 -13.56 -2.87 -12.16
CA PRO A 49 -13.36 -2.02 -13.31
C PRO A 49 -14.59 -1.16 -13.61
N GLY A 50 -14.40 0.11 -13.91
CA GLY A 50 -15.48 1.05 -14.15
C GLY A 50 -16.11 1.64 -12.88
N THR A 51 -15.54 1.37 -11.70
CA THR A 51 -16.07 1.88 -10.43
C THR A 51 -15.93 3.40 -10.31
N THR A 52 -16.90 3.98 -9.62
CA THR A 52 -16.92 5.41 -9.28
C THR A 52 -16.41 5.66 -7.86
N GLN A 53 -16.01 6.90 -7.59
CA GLN A 53 -15.62 7.33 -6.25
C GLN A 53 -16.71 7.06 -5.18
N THR A 54 -17.99 7.23 -5.52
CA THR A 54 -19.10 6.98 -4.60
C THR A 54 -19.25 5.51 -4.24
N GLU A 55 -19.06 4.61 -5.20
CA GLU A 55 -19.11 3.17 -4.95
C GLU A 55 -17.95 2.70 -4.08
N ILE A 56 -16.72 3.20 -4.32
CA ILE A 56 -15.55 2.93 -3.47
C ILE A 56 -15.80 3.39 -2.04
N MET A 57 -16.32 4.63 -1.89
CA MET A 57 -16.71 5.18 -0.59
C MET A 57 -17.62 4.22 0.19
N THR A 58 -18.65 3.72 -0.47
CA THR A 58 -19.64 2.82 0.13
C THR A 58 -19.02 1.48 0.53
N ARG A 59 -18.21 0.86 -0.37
CA ARG A 59 -17.57 -0.44 -0.12
C ARG A 59 -16.51 -0.38 0.99
N LEU A 60 -15.73 0.70 1.05
CA LEU A 60 -14.64 0.85 2.01
C LEU A 60 -15.07 1.59 3.30
N GLY A 61 -16.30 2.11 3.38
CA GLY A 61 -16.78 2.85 4.54
C GLY A 61 -16.01 4.15 4.79
N ILE A 62 -15.51 4.82 3.75
CA ILE A 62 -14.73 6.05 3.85
C ILE A 62 -15.67 7.25 3.68
N ASP A 63 -15.57 8.25 4.57
CA ASP A 63 -16.34 9.47 4.45
C ASP A 63 -15.96 10.30 3.21
N LYS A 64 -16.91 11.13 2.73
CA LYS A 64 -16.76 11.90 1.49
C LYS A 64 -15.55 12.83 1.51
N SER A 65 -15.28 13.50 2.63
CA SER A 65 -14.16 14.44 2.74
C SER A 65 -12.81 13.73 2.68
N SER A 66 -12.68 12.60 3.37
CA SER A 66 -11.49 11.74 3.31
C SER A 66 -11.29 11.17 1.92
N MET A 67 -12.35 10.63 1.30
CA MET A 67 -12.27 10.05 -0.04
C MET A 67 -11.84 11.10 -1.08
N ASN A 68 -12.41 12.31 -1.05
CA ASN A 68 -12.01 13.37 -1.95
C ASN A 68 -10.49 13.65 -1.88
N ARG A 69 -9.94 13.76 -0.66
CA ARG A 69 -8.50 14.01 -0.46
C ARG A 69 -7.64 12.85 -0.96
N GLU A 70 -8.05 11.61 -0.72
CA GLU A 70 -7.28 10.45 -1.18
C GLU A 70 -7.32 10.32 -2.71
N ILE A 71 -8.47 10.53 -3.34
CA ILE A 71 -8.59 10.49 -4.82
C ILE A 71 -7.84 11.65 -5.46
N GLU A 72 -7.94 12.87 -4.92
CA GLU A 72 -7.17 14.03 -5.42
C GLU A 72 -5.66 13.76 -5.34
N TRP A 73 -5.19 13.19 -4.24
CA TRP A 73 -3.79 12.79 -4.11
C TRP A 73 -3.39 11.76 -5.18
N LEU A 74 -4.20 10.70 -5.38
CA LEU A 74 -3.94 9.66 -6.38
C LEU A 74 -3.87 10.21 -7.80
N PHE A 75 -4.70 11.23 -8.13
CA PHE A 75 -4.62 11.96 -9.41
C PHE A 75 -3.33 12.77 -9.52
N ASN A 76 -3.00 13.55 -8.51
CA ASN A 76 -1.84 14.43 -8.52
C ASN A 76 -0.52 13.66 -8.65
N TYR A 77 -0.49 12.44 -8.14
CA TYR A 77 0.67 11.53 -8.27
C TYR A 77 0.60 10.61 -9.49
N GLY A 78 -0.40 10.79 -10.37
CA GLY A 78 -0.55 10.01 -11.59
C GLY A 78 -0.82 8.51 -11.36
N CYS A 79 -1.37 8.15 -10.20
CA CYS A 79 -1.68 6.76 -9.88
C CYS A 79 -3.00 6.31 -10.51
N VAL A 80 -3.97 7.22 -10.61
CA VAL A 80 -5.29 6.96 -11.20
C VAL A 80 -5.67 8.02 -12.22
N MET A 81 -6.56 7.68 -13.13
CA MET A 81 -7.19 8.59 -14.08
C MET A 81 -8.71 8.41 -14.05
N ARG A 82 -9.44 9.40 -14.55
CA ARG A 82 -10.87 9.31 -14.82
C ARG A 82 -11.08 8.94 -16.28
N GLN A 83 -11.90 7.95 -16.52
CA GLN A 83 -12.35 7.68 -17.89
C GLN A 83 -13.35 8.76 -18.32
N GLU A 84 -13.31 9.13 -19.60
CA GLU A 84 -14.35 9.96 -20.18
C GLU A 84 -15.60 9.09 -20.33
N SER A 85 -16.70 9.51 -19.70
CA SER A 85 -18.00 8.88 -19.86
C SER A 85 -18.77 9.64 -20.93
N GLU A 86 -19.17 8.96 -21.98
CA GLU A 86 -19.99 9.55 -23.06
C GLU A 86 -21.45 9.78 -22.63
N GLU A 87 -21.96 9.07 -21.62
CA GLU A 87 -23.40 9.01 -21.33
C GLU A 87 -23.89 9.88 -20.17
N ASP A 88 -23.05 10.28 -19.20
CA ASP A 88 -23.51 11.17 -18.13
C ASP A 88 -22.34 11.85 -17.42
N GLY A 89 -22.25 13.17 -17.48
CA GLY A 89 -21.15 13.96 -16.92
C GLY A 89 -21.04 13.95 -15.37
N ARG A 90 -21.80 13.10 -14.67
CA ARG A 90 -21.91 13.08 -13.21
C ARG A 90 -21.08 12.01 -12.50
N ALA A 91 -20.82 10.87 -13.13
CA ALA A 91 -20.07 9.78 -12.51
C ALA A 91 -18.93 9.35 -13.44
N LYS A 92 -17.72 9.81 -13.18
CA LYS A 92 -16.54 9.43 -13.97
C LYS A 92 -15.91 8.18 -13.36
N PRO A 93 -15.89 7.04 -14.09
CA PRO A 93 -15.19 5.83 -13.66
C PRO A 93 -13.71 6.10 -13.41
N LEU A 94 -13.15 5.39 -12.43
CA LEU A 94 -11.74 5.47 -12.06
C LEU A 94 -10.98 4.28 -12.63
N GLU A 95 -9.75 4.53 -13.07
CA GLU A 95 -8.84 3.52 -13.58
C GLU A 95 -7.42 3.78 -13.05
N ILE A 96 -6.65 2.70 -12.79
CA ILE A 96 -5.26 2.81 -12.36
C ILE A 96 -4.40 3.09 -13.60
N CYS A 97 -3.53 4.11 -13.52
CA CYS A 97 -2.60 4.45 -14.61
C CYS A 97 -1.57 3.34 -14.84
N GLY A 98 -1.14 3.17 -16.09
CA GLY A 98 -0.37 2.00 -16.54
C GLY A 98 0.91 1.70 -15.75
N TYR A 99 1.68 2.71 -15.27
CA TYR A 99 2.84 2.48 -14.42
C TYR A 99 2.43 1.94 -13.05
N SER A 100 1.49 2.64 -12.37
CA SER A 100 0.94 2.22 -11.08
C SER A 100 0.27 0.85 -11.16
N LYS A 101 -0.42 0.55 -12.27
CA LYS A 101 -1.05 -0.75 -12.51
C LYS A 101 -0.02 -1.88 -12.53
N ARG A 102 1.10 -1.73 -13.26
CA ARG A 102 2.15 -2.76 -13.32
C ARG A 102 2.77 -3.05 -11.95
N ALA A 103 3.05 -2.00 -11.19
CA ALA A 103 3.59 -2.15 -9.84
C ALA A 103 2.55 -2.78 -8.89
N PHE A 104 1.29 -2.36 -8.99
CA PHE A 104 0.18 -2.96 -8.23
C PHE A 104 -0.01 -4.44 -8.57
N ASP A 105 0.02 -4.82 -9.84
CA ASP A 105 -0.06 -6.22 -10.28
C ASP A 105 1.07 -7.06 -9.68
N SER A 106 2.30 -6.49 -9.61
CA SER A 106 3.42 -7.16 -8.96
C SER A 106 3.17 -7.43 -7.47
N ALA A 107 2.50 -6.51 -6.76
CA ALA A 107 2.07 -6.75 -5.38
C ALA A 107 0.97 -7.82 -5.30
N LEU A 108 -0.02 -7.75 -6.17
CA LEU A 108 -1.17 -8.66 -6.20
C LEU A 108 -0.77 -10.09 -6.56
N ASP A 109 0.25 -10.26 -7.40
CA ASP A 109 0.82 -11.56 -7.77
C ASP A 109 1.30 -12.38 -6.56
N TYR A 110 1.74 -11.75 -5.47
CA TYR A 110 2.08 -12.45 -4.22
C TYR A 110 0.86 -13.09 -3.54
N PHE A 111 -0.32 -12.73 -3.97
CA PHE A 111 -1.61 -13.29 -3.54
C PHE A 111 -2.31 -14.08 -4.65
N ALA A 112 -1.56 -14.51 -5.69
CA ALA A 112 -2.07 -15.21 -6.86
C ALA A 112 -3.25 -14.49 -7.55
N GLY A 113 -3.19 -13.17 -7.63
CA GLY A 113 -4.23 -12.33 -8.22
C GLY A 113 -5.49 -12.16 -7.36
N ASN A 114 -5.45 -12.57 -6.09
CA ASN A 114 -6.62 -12.51 -5.21
C ASN A 114 -6.68 -11.20 -4.41
N HIS A 115 -7.56 -10.29 -4.83
CA HIS A 115 -7.77 -8.98 -4.22
C HIS A 115 -8.22 -9.04 -2.76
N GLU A 116 -9.06 -10.03 -2.42
CA GLU A 116 -9.53 -10.20 -1.04
C GLU A 116 -8.39 -10.58 -0.08
N ASN A 117 -7.43 -11.39 -0.55
CA ASN A 117 -6.25 -11.73 0.24
C ASN A 117 -5.31 -10.54 0.42
N LEU A 118 -5.12 -9.70 -0.61
CA LEU A 118 -4.38 -8.46 -0.50
C LEU A 118 -5.08 -7.49 0.47
N LYS A 119 -6.40 -7.35 0.38
CA LYS A 119 -7.21 -6.53 1.30
C LYS A 119 -7.01 -6.99 2.75
N LYS A 120 -7.16 -8.28 3.04
CA LYS A 120 -6.94 -8.86 4.38
C LYS A 120 -5.53 -8.61 4.90
N PHE A 121 -4.52 -8.67 4.04
CA PHE A 121 -3.15 -8.32 4.39
C PHE A 121 -3.05 -6.85 4.82
N LEU A 122 -3.56 -5.91 4.03
CA LEU A 122 -3.53 -4.47 4.33
C LEU A 122 -4.28 -4.12 5.61
N GLU A 123 -5.47 -4.71 5.80
CA GLU A 123 -6.27 -4.54 7.02
C GLU A 123 -5.57 -5.13 8.25
N GLY A 124 -4.91 -6.28 8.09
CA GLY A 124 -4.11 -6.92 9.14
C GLY A 124 -2.95 -6.03 9.59
N VAL A 125 -2.19 -5.47 8.65
CA VAL A 125 -1.10 -4.52 8.94
C VAL A 125 -1.65 -3.26 9.63
N THR A 126 -2.78 -2.72 9.15
CA THR A 126 -3.45 -1.56 9.76
C THR A 126 -3.82 -1.84 11.24
N LYS A 127 -4.34 -3.03 11.52
CA LYS A 127 -4.67 -3.44 12.91
C LYS A 127 -3.44 -3.53 13.81
N ILE A 128 -2.31 -4.03 13.30
CA ILE A 128 -1.06 -4.11 14.06
C ILE A 128 -0.55 -2.71 14.39
N LEU A 129 -0.58 -1.80 13.42
CA LEU A 129 -0.09 -0.43 13.57
C LEU A 129 -0.96 0.44 14.49
N LYS A 130 -2.23 0.07 14.71
CA LYS A 130 -3.17 0.79 15.60
C LYS A 130 -3.24 2.30 15.38
N GLN A 131 -2.87 2.78 14.21
CA GLN A 131 -2.85 4.19 13.83
C GLN A 131 -4.09 4.52 13.00
N GLU A 132 -4.56 5.74 13.06
CA GLU A 132 -5.68 6.22 12.24
C GLU A 132 -5.33 6.21 10.74
N LYS A 133 -4.09 6.59 10.42
CA LYS A 133 -3.59 6.67 9.04
C LYS A 133 -2.17 6.10 8.94
N PRO A 134 -2.01 4.79 9.03
CA PRO A 134 -0.69 4.16 8.94
C PRO A 134 -0.12 4.33 7.53
N SER A 135 1.18 4.61 7.46
CA SER A 135 1.90 4.73 6.19
C SER A 135 2.48 3.40 5.73
N LEU A 136 2.82 3.32 4.44
CA LEU A 136 3.58 2.18 3.91
C LEU A 136 4.98 2.09 4.54
N ARG A 137 5.59 3.22 4.94
CA ARG A 137 6.85 3.23 5.69
C ARG A 137 6.70 2.53 7.04
N ASP A 138 5.66 2.86 7.81
CA ASP A 138 5.38 2.21 9.10
C ASP A 138 5.17 0.69 8.89
N ALA A 139 4.42 0.33 7.87
CA ALA A 139 4.19 -1.06 7.48
C ALA A 139 5.49 -1.79 7.10
N ARG A 140 6.42 -1.11 6.39
CA ARG A 140 7.70 -1.67 5.98
C ARG A 140 8.63 -1.93 7.16
N ILE A 141 8.63 -1.03 8.15
CA ILE A 141 9.38 -1.22 9.41
C ILE A 141 8.89 -2.51 10.12
N ILE A 142 7.58 -2.65 10.28
CA ILE A 142 6.98 -3.85 10.93
C ILE A 142 7.28 -5.12 10.13
N ALA A 143 7.17 -5.08 8.79
CA ALA A 143 7.48 -6.23 7.95
C ALA A 143 8.96 -6.65 8.07
N THR A 144 9.89 -5.69 8.15
CA THR A 144 11.31 -5.96 8.35
C THR A 144 11.59 -6.62 9.71
N LEU A 145 10.96 -6.12 10.77
CA LEU A 145 11.07 -6.72 12.10
C LEU A 145 10.48 -8.13 12.13
N TYR A 146 9.34 -8.34 11.49
CA TYR A 146 8.73 -9.67 11.38
C TYR A 146 9.59 -10.66 10.58
N GLU A 147 10.27 -10.19 9.53
CA GLU A 147 11.19 -11.02 8.74
C GLU A 147 12.40 -11.46 9.56
N LYS A 148 13.00 -10.54 10.32
CA LYS A 148 14.23 -10.77 11.05
C LYS A 148 14.02 -11.41 12.43
N GLY A 149 12.80 -11.42 12.95
CA GLY A 149 12.44 -11.86 14.30
C GLY A 149 12.90 -10.87 15.37
N SER A 150 14.15 -10.40 15.29
CA SER A 150 14.69 -9.28 16.07
C SER A 150 15.71 -8.55 15.20
N ALA A 151 15.75 -7.21 15.30
CA ALA A 151 16.69 -6.39 14.56
C ALA A 151 16.99 -5.10 15.34
N THR A 152 18.23 -4.65 15.27
CA THR A 152 18.59 -3.33 15.79
C THR A 152 17.98 -2.24 14.91
N LYS A 153 17.82 -1.04 15.47
CA LYS A 153 17.37 0.13 14.71
C LYS A 153 18.17 0.34 13.41
N ALA A 154 19.50 0.22 13.48
CA ALA A 154 20.36 0.35 12.30
C ALA A 154 20.01 -0.68 11.22
N GLN A 155 19.82 -1.94 11.58
CA GLN A 155 19.43 -2.99 10.63
C GLN A 155 18.05 -2.78 10.02
N VAL A 156 17.12 -2.13 10.74
CA VAL A 156 15.83 -1.76 10.18
C VAL A 156 16.00 -0.61 9.19
N MET A 157 16.78 0.42 9.56
CA MET A 157 17.02 1.60 8.71
C MET A 157 17.73 1.25 7.41
N ASP A 158 18.70 0.35 7.40
CA ASP A 158 19.43 -0.12 6.21
C ASP A 158 18.52 -0.83 5.19
N ASN A 159 17.36 -1.27 5.62
CA ASN A 159 16.36 -1.96 4.75
C ASN A 159 15.17 -1.09 4.36
N LEU A 160 15.20 0.19 4.74
CA LEU A 160 14.17 1.15 4.34
C LEU A 160 14.53 1.86 3.02
N TYR A 161 13.64 2.70 2.58
CA TYR A 161 13.77 3.48 1.36
C TYR A 161 14.88 4.53 1.51
N ASN A 162 15.60 4.83 0.42
CA ASN A 162 16.64 5.86 0.37
C ASN A 162 16.05 7.27 0.54
N GLY A 163 15.41 7.53 1.66
CA GLY A 163 14.87 8.82 2.05
C GLY A 163 15.80 9.54 3.03
N PRO A 164 15.47 10.80 3.40
CA PRO A 164 16.20 11.47 4.47
C PRO A 164 16.15 10.64 5.75
N ALA A 165 17.30 10.27 6.29
CA ALA A 165 17.43 9.47 7.52
C ALA A 165 16.58 10.03 8.69
N THR A 166 16.33 11.33 8.71
CA THR A 166 15.45 12.00 9.67
C THR A 166 14.00 11.52 9.61
N THR A 167 13.46 11.24 8.40
CA THR A 167 12.07 10.81 8.24
C THR A 167 11.88 9.37 8.70
N ASP A 168 12.82 8.48 8.35
CA ASP A 168 12.80 7.08 8.77
C ASP A 168 13.00 6.97 10.28
N ASN A 169 13.92 7.76 10.86
CA ASN A 169 14.11 7.83 12.30
C ASN A 169 12.85 8.32 13.04
N ARG A 170 12.12 9.29 12.50
CA ARG A 170 10.85 9.76 13.10
C ARG A 170 9.79 8.68 13.06
N ALA A 171 9.64 7.96 11.94
CA ALA A 171 8.69 6.86 11.82
C ALA A 171 9.01 5.74 12.82
N TYR A 172 10.27 5.33 12.91
CA TYR A 172 10.70 4.32 13.88
C TYR A 172 10.41 4.76 15.32
N LYS A 173 10.85 5.97 15.70
CA LYS A 173 10.61 6.53 17.04
C LYS A 173 9.13 6.57 17.38
N LYS A 174 8.28 6.99 16.44
CA LYS A 174 6.82 7.00 16.61
C LYS A 174 6.30 5.61 16.99
N LEU A 175 6.74 4.56 16.30
CA LEU A 175 6.31 3.18 16.58
C LEU A 175 6.80 2.68 17.96
N VAL A 176 7.97 3.14 18.42
CA VAL A 176 8.46 2.88 19.79
C VAL A 176 7.60 3.63 20.82
N ASP A 177 7.38 4.93 20.62
CA ASP A 177 6.61 5.79 21.53
C ASP A 177 5.14 5.29 21.66
N GLU A 178 4.57 4.74 20.60
CA GLU A 178 3.24 4.12 20.58
C GLU A 178 3.22 2.69 21.15
N GLY A 179 4.37 2.15 21.54
CA GLY A 179 4.50 0.80 22.10
C GLY A 179 4.22 -0.35 21.12
N ILE A 180 4.28 -0.06 19.81
CA ILE A 180 4.09 -1.06 18.75
C ILE A 180 5.33 -1.92 18.59
N ILE A 181 6.52 -1.31 18.73
CA ILE A 181 7.81 -2.00 18.76
C ILE A 181 8.55 -1.70 20.06
N LYS A 182 9.38 -2.63 20.48
CA LYS A 182 10.28 -2.46 21.65
C LYS A 182 11.70 -2.30 21.17
N GLU A 183 12.47 -1.40 21.79
CA GLU A 183 13.92 -1.30 21.63
C GLU A 183 14.64 -2.40 22.41
#